data_071f0a679beb22a95b41a560083c6272
#
_entry.id   071f0a679beb22a95b41a560083c6272
#
_cell.length_a   1.000
_cell.length_b   1.000
_cell.length_c   1.000
_cell.angle_alpha   90.00
_cell.angle_beta   90.00
_cell.angle_gamma   90.00
#
_symmetry.space_group_name_H-M   'P 1'
#
loop_
_entity.id
_entity.type
_entity.pdbx_description
1 polymer ?
#
loop_
_entity_poly.entity_id
_entity_poly.type
_entity_poly.pdbx_seq_one_letter_code
_entity_poly.pdbx_strand_id
1 'polypeptide(L)'
;MKELSADVIIYGGSLGGTLAAYSAAKTGRRTFLFAESDWIGGQLTVQAVPPDEHKFIEETGCTASYRAYRKKVREHYRSHPYIIDSLKNKDYFCPGGSTVSRLAHPPKLALKLLMEMLEPFLASGTLKVFYSS
;
A
#
# COMPACT_ATOMS: atom_id res chain seq x y z
N MET A 1 -11.55 -25.60 -21.31
CA MET A 1 -10.77 -24.84 -20.30
C MET A 1 -10.50 -23.46 -20.86
N LYS A 2 -10.79 -22.40 -20.13
CA LYS A 2 -10.58 -21.03 -20.64
C LYS A 2 -9.14 -20.64 -20.30
N GLU A 3 -8.33 -20.46 -21.33
CA GLU A 3 -6.95 -20.03 -21.18
C GLU A 3 -6.90 -18.51 -20.88
N LEU A 4 -6.13 -18.12 -19.90
CA LEU A 4 -5.85 -16.72 -19.56
C LEU A 4 -4.38 -16.43 -19.84
N SER A 5 -4.09 -15.30 -20.44
CA SER A 5 -2.72 -14.89 -20.73
C SER A 5 -2.41 -13.52 -20.10
N ALA A 6 -1.19 -13.34 -19.66
CA ALA A 6 -0.67 -12.09 -19.14
C ALA A 6 0.75 -11.84 -19.65
N ASP A 7 1.18 -10.57 -19.65
CA ASP A 7 2.56 -10.21 -19.97
C ASP A 7 3.47 -10.41 -18.74
N VAL A 8 2.89 -10.24 -17.54
CA VAL A 8 3.60 -10.40 -16.26
C VAL A 8 2.73 -11.22 -15.31
N ILE A 9 3.31 -12.23 -14.71
CA ILE A 9 2.69 -13.03 -13.65
C ILE A 9 3.52 -12.86 -12.37
N ILE A 10 2.85 -12.49 -11.28
CA ILE A 10 3.46 -12.31 -9.97
C ILE A 10 2.81 -13.28 -9.01
N TYR A 11 3.63 -14.04 -8.31
CA TYR A 11 3.19 -14.97 -7.28
C TYR A 11 3.60 -14.46 -5.90
N GLY A 12 2.61 -14.25 -5.02
CA GLY A 12 2.76 -13.73 -3.68
C GLY A 12 2.19 -12.31 -3.52
N GLY A 13 1.17 -12.17 -2.67
CA GLY A 13 0.50 -10.90 -2.33
C GLY A 13 1.24 -10.07 -1.28
N SER A 14 2.54 -10.31 -1.05
CA SER A 14 3.37 -9.50 -0.16
C SER A 14 3.39 -8.03 -0.56
N LEU A 15 3.98 -7.16 0.26
CA LEU A 15 4.17 -5.76 -0.12
C LEU A 15 4.97 -5.63 -1.42
N GLY A 16 6.04 -6.43 -1.55
CA GLY A 16 6.86 -6.47 -2.77
C GLY A 16 6.06 -6.93 -3.99
N GLY A 17 5.29 -8.01 -3.87
CA GLY A 17 4.43 -8.50 -4.97
C GLY A 17 3.35 -7.50 -5.37
N THR A 18 2.71 -6.86 -4.39
CA THR A 18 1.71 -5.80 -4.62
C THR A 18 2.31 -4.62 -5.40
N LEU A 19 3.49 -4.15 -4.99
CA LEU A 19 4.17 -3.02 -5.66
C LEU A 19 4.76 -3.41 -7.02
N ALA A 20 5.18 -4.65 -7.20
CA ALA A 20 5.58 -5.18 -8.50
C ALA A 20 4.39 -5.20 -9.48
N ALA A 21 3.21 -5.64 -9.00
CA ALA A 21 1.98 -5.63 -9.79
C ALA A 21 1.56 -4.21 -10.17
N TYR A 22 1.60 -3.28 -9.22
CA TYR A 22 1.39 -1.85 -9.49
C TYR A 22 2.32 -1.32 -10.56
N SER A 23 3.62 -1.60 -10.44
CA SER A 23 4.64 -1.08 -11.36
C SER A 23 4.48 -1.66 -12.76
N ALA A 24 4.24 -2.96 -12.89
CA ALA A 24 4.00 -3.62 -14.18
C ALA A 24 2.74 -3.07 -14.86
N ALA A 25 1.62 -3.00 -14.13
CA ALA A 25 0.36 -2.48 -14.65
C ALA A 25 0.47 -1.00 -15.07
N LYS A 26 1.21 -0.19 -14.31
CA LYS A 26 1.47 1.22 -14.62
C LYS A 26 2.22 1.41 -15.95
N THR A 27 3.01 0.44 -16.37
CA THR A 27 3.66 0.45 -17.70
C THR A 27 2.76 -0.09 -18.83
N GLY A 28 1.49 -0.35 -18.55
CA GLY A 28 0.53 -0.88 -19.52
C GLY A 28 0.63 -2.39 -19.74
N ARG A 29 1.40 -3.12 -18.92
CA ARG A 29 1.54 -4.56 -19.05
C ARG A 29 0.35 -5.28 -18.40
N ARG A 30 -0.27 -6.19 -19.14
CA ARG A 30 -1.32 -7.06 -18.63
C ARG A 30 -0.73 -7.96 -17.54
N THR A 31 -1.16 -7.73 -16.31
CA THR A 31 -0.51 -8.27 -15.11
C THR A 31 -1.48 -9.13 -14.31
N PHE A 32 -1.03 -10.30 -13.87
CA PHE A 32 -1.75 -11.15 -12.91
C PHE A 32 -0.95 -11.22 -11.62
N LEU A 33 -1.63 -10.95 -10.51
CA LEU A 33 -1.12 -11.13 -9.16
C LEU A 33 -1.87 -12.27 -8.48
N PHE A 34 -1.16 -13.30 -8.05
CA PHE A 34 -1.70 -14.39 -7.23
C PHE A 34 -1.33 -14.15 -5.78
N ALA A 35 -2.32 -13.88 -4.95
CA ALA A 35 -2.14 -13.62 -3.53
C ALA A 35 -2.52 -14.86 -2.71
N GLU A 36 -1.66 -15.22 -1.76
CA GLU A 36 -1.82 -16.37 -0.87
C GLU A 36 -2.79 -16.13 0.29
N SER A 37 -3.30 -14.92 0.42
CA SER A 37 -4.25 -14.52 1.46
C SER A 37 -5.28 -13.56 0.90
N ASP A 38 -6.38 -13.35 1.63
CA ASP A 38 -7.46 -12.43 1.24
C ASP A 38 -7.03 -10.95 1.21
N TRP A 39 -5.89 -10.63 1.81
CA TRP A 39 -5.34 -9.29 1.85
C TRP A 39 -3.99 -9.24 1.16
N ILE A 40 -3.84 -8.33 0.21
CA ILE A 40 -2.54 -7.95 -0.35
C ILE A 40 -1.78 -7.04 0.63
N GLY A 41 -0.47 -6.86 0.40
CA GLY A 41 0.35 -5.91 1.17
C GLY A 41 1.18 -6.53 2.29
N GLY A 42 1.04 -7.84 2.54
CA GLY A 42 1.89 -8.64 3.43
C GLY A 42 2.23 -7.97 4.75
N GLN A 43 3.43 -7.43 4.86
CA GLN A 43 3.94 -6.82 6.09
C GLN A 43 2.99 -5.75 6.66
N LEU A 44 2.47 -4.86 5.82
CA LEU A 44 1.62 -3.75 6.25
C LEU A 44 0.19 -4.18 6.57
N THR A 45 -0.23 -5.35 6.14
CA THR A 45 -1.61 -5.85 6.22
C THR A 45 -1.72 -7.10 7.07
N VAL A 46 -1.59 -8.30 6.48
CA VAL A 46 -1.78 -9.59 7.19
C VAL A 46 -0.81 -9.79 8.35
N GLN A 47 0.42 -9.28 8.26
CA GLN A 47 1.41 -9.39 9.34
C GLN A 47 1.27 -8.29 10.39
N ALA A 48 0.50 -7.24 10.13
CA ALA A 48 0.26 -6.11 11.02
C ALA A 48 1.54 -5.43 11.54
N VAL A 49 2.59 -5.40 10.73
CA VAL A 49 3.85 -4.72 11.05
C VAL A 49 3.84 -3.34 10.39
N PRO A 50 3.93 -2.25 11.17
CA PRO A 50 3.96 -0.91 10.61
C PRO A 50 5.24 -0.64 9.84
N PRO A 51 5.25 0.36 8.95
CA PRO A 51 6.45 0.77 8.24
C PRO A 51 7.59 1.11 9.20
N ASP A 52 8.73 0.47 9.05
CA ASP A 52 9.91 0.62 9.90
C ASP A 52 11.13 0.94 9.02
N GLU A 53 11.25 2.19 8.63
CA GLU A 53 12.32 2.68 7.78
C GLU A 53 13.33 3.51 8.59
N HIS A 54 14.40 3.89 7.91
CA HIS A 54 15.40 4.77 8.50
C HIS A 54 14.83 6.16 8.87
N LYS A 55 15.46 6.84 9.81
CA LYS A 55 14.98 8.11 10.38
C LYS A 55 14.79 9.26 9.38
N PHE A 56 15.42 9.20 8.21
CA PHE A 56 15.36 10.24 7.18
C PHE A 56 14.33 9.97 6.07
N ILE A 57 13.51 8.92 6.20
CA ILE A 57 12.58 8.50 5.14
C ILE A 57 11.63 9.60 4.66
N GLU A 58 11.31 10.57 5.51
CA GLU A 58 10.43 11.69 5.15
C GLU A 58 11.10 12.70 4.22
N GLU A 59 12.42 12.78 4.27
CA GLU A 59 13.22 13.78 3.54
C GLU A 59 13.86 13.18 2.28
N THR A 60 14.38 11.96 2.39
CA THR A 60 15.16 11.32 1.33
C THR A 60 14.98 9.80 1.32
N GLY A 61 15.37 9.18 0.22
CA GLY A 61 15.50 7.72 0.11
C GLY A 61 14.21 6.94 -0.16
N CYS A 62 13.09 7.60 -0.48
CA CYS A 62 11.87 6.91 -0.88
C CYS A 62 11.41 7.26 -2.30
N THR A 63 10.69 6.32 -2.92
CA THR A 63 10.04 6.55 -4.22
C THR A 63 8.89 7.55 -4.09
N ALA A 64 8.51 8.19 -5.20
CA ALA A 64 7.37 9.11 -5.24
C ALA A 64 6.05 8.42 -4.84
N SER A 65 5.84 7.17 -5.25
CA SER A 65 4.65 6.39 -4.88
C SER A 65 4.59 6.08 -3.39
N TYR A 66 5.74 5.76 -2.77
CA TYR A 66 5.77 5.51 -1.33
C TYR A 66 5.58 6.80 -0.53
N ARG A 67 6.15 7.91 -0.98
CA ARG A 67 5.90 9.24 -0.40
C ARG A 67 4.40 9.60 -0.47
N ALA A 68 3.76 9.33 -1.59
CA ALA A 68 2.31 9.54 -1.75
C ALA A 68 1.50 8.65 -0.78
N TYR A 69 1.88 7.38 -0.62
CA TYR A 69 1.26 6.48 0.36
C TYR A 69 1.38 7.03 1.79
N ARG A 70 2.57 7.43 2.22
CA ARG A 70 2.83 8.02 3.55
C ARG A 70 1.97 9.27 3.79
N LYS A 71 1.86 10.13 2.77
CA LYS A 71 1.01 11.32 2.81
C LYS A 71 -0.47 10.95 2.99
N LYS A 72 -0.99 10.00 2.22
CA LYS A 72 -2.38 9.54 2.32
C LYS A 72 -2.71 8.96 3.70
N VAL A 73 -1.81 8.21 4.32
CA VAL A 73 -2.00 7.74 5.71
C VAL A 73 -2.23 8.92 6.64
N ARG A 74 -1.40 9.97 6.58
CA ARG A 74 -1.55 11.15 7.44
C ARG A 74 -2.81 11.96 7.11
N GLU A 75 -3.15 12.10 5.85
CA GLU A 75 -4.39 12.78 5.41
C GLU A 75 -5.64 12.10 5.96
N HIS A 76 -5.66 10.77 5.97
CA HIS A 76 -6.74 10.02 6.60
C HIS A 76 -6.93 10.42 8.06
N TYR A 77 -5.85 10.54 8.82
CA TYR A 77 -5.92 10.95 10.22
C TYR A 77 -6.23 12.44 10.40
N ARG A 78 -5.72 13.32 9.54
CA ARG A 78 -6.04 14.76 9.58
C ARG A 78 -7.53 15.03 9.44
N SER A 79 -8.24 14.22 8.68
CA SER A 79 -9.69 14.31 8.53
C SER A 79 -10.46 13.72 9.72
N HIS A 80 -9.79 13.05 10.65
CA HIS A 80 -10.43 12.36 11.75
C HIS A 80 -10.79 13.34 12.89
N PRO A 81 -12.03 13.32 13.42
CA PRO A 81 -12.50 14.32 14.40
C PRO A 81 -11.75 14.26 15.74
N TYR A 82 -11.14 13.12 16.07
CA TYR A 82 -10.42 12.94 17.34
C TYR A 82 -8.95 13.39 17.31
N ILE A 83 -8.44 13.82 16.17
CA ILE A 83 -7.08 14.34 16.07
C ILE A 83 -7.07 15.80 16.50
N ILE A 84 -6.25 16.12 17.50
CA ILE A 84 -6.08 17.48 18.00
C ILE A 84 -5.41 18.37 16.96
N ASP A 85 -5.80 19.63 16.90
CA ASP A 85 -5.35 20.58 15.86
C ASP A 85 -3.84 20.79 15.85
N SER A 86 -3.18 20.71 17.01
CA SER A 86 -1.72 20.81 17.10
C SER A 86 -0.97 19.69 16.37
N LEU A 87 -1.60 18.52 16.21
CA LEU A 87 -1.06 17.41 15.42
C LEU A 87 -1.43 17.52 13.94
N LYS A 88 -2.63 18.00 13.62
CA LYS A 88 -3.08 18.20 12.23
C LYS A 88 -2.11 19.10 11.44
N ASN A 89 -1.53 20.09 12.12
CA ASN A 89 -0.62 21.08 11.52
C ASN A 89 0.84 20.61 11.42
N LYS A 90 1.18 19.41 11.93
CA LYS A 90 2.52 18.84 11.77
C LYS A 90 2.61 18.03 10.50
N ASP A 91 3.64 18.30 9.68
CA ASP A 91 3.83 17.59 8.40
C ASP A 91 4.06 16.09 8.61
N TYR A 92 4.87 15.70 9.58
CA TYR A 92 5.33 14.34 9.80
C TYR A 92 4.95 13.78 11.18
N PHE A 93 3.71 14.01 11.62
CA PHE A 93 3.25 13.42 12.87
C PHE A 93 3.12 11.88 12.73
N CYS A 94 3.28 11.16 13.85
CA CYS A 94 3.08 9.72 13.95
C CYS A 94 1.63 9.44 14.36
N PRO A 95 0.77 8.93 13.47
CA PRO A 95 -0.66 8.74 13.79
C PRO A 95 -0.91 7.78 14.96
N GLY A 96 -0.13 6.68 15.02
CA GLY A 96 -0.28 5.66 16.05
C GLY A 96 0.54 5.92 17.33
N GLY A 97 1.26 7.04 17.44
CA GLY A 97 2.09 7.36 18.61
C GLY A 97 3.20 6.34 18.90
N SER A 98 3.60 5.56 17.90
CA SER A 98 4.59 4.49 18.06
C SER A 98 6.00 5.04 18.25
N THR A 99 6.79 4.37 19.07
CA THR A 99 8.22 4.64 19.24
C THR A 99 9.09 3.93 18.19
N VAL A 100 8.53 2.92 17.52
CA VAL A 100 9.24 2.09 16.53
C VAL A 100 9.04 2.63 15.12
N SER A 101 7.82 3.02 14.78
CA SER A 101 7.47 3.50 13.45
C SER A 101 6.94 4.93 13.49
N ARG A 102 7.42 5.78 12.58
CA ARG A 102 6.87 7.14 12.41
C ARG A 102 5.53 7.19 11.68
N LEU A 103 5.06 6.04 11.20
CA LEU A 103 3.83 5.94 10.43
C LEU A 103 2.98 4.72 10.86
N ALA A 104 2.97 4.40 12.15
CA ALA A 104 2.12 3.33 12.66
C ALA A 104 0.65 3.64 12.36
N HIS A 105 -0.03 2.70 11.73
CA HIS A 105 -1.44 2.79 11.34
C HIS A 105 -2.07 1.40 11.25
N PRO A 106 -3.40 1.27 11.34
CA PRO A 106 -4.06 -0.03 11.28
C PRO A 106 -3.87 -0.73 9.94
N PRO A 107 -3.73 -2.07 9.93
CA PRO A 107 -3.63 -2.87 8.70
C PRO A 107 -4.77 -2.65 7.71
N LYS A 108 -5.99 -2.43 8.18
CA LYS A 108 -7.15 -2.12 7.32
C LYS A 108 -6.98 -0.82 6.53
N LEU A 109 -6.34 0.19 7.12
CA LEU A 109 -6.03 1.43 6.40
C LEU A 109 -4.95 1.18 5.35
N ALA A 110 -3.92 0.40 5.70
CA ALA A 110 -2.90 0.00 4.72
C ALA A 110 -3.51 -0.72 3.52
N LEU A 111 -4.36 -1.72 3.77
CA LEU A 111 -5.06 -2.44 2.71
C LEU A 111 -5.88 -1.51 1.82
N LYS A 112 -6.68 -0.63 2.43
CA LYS A 112 -7.49 0.36 1.70
C LYS A 112 -6.63 1.19 0.75
N LEU A 113 -5.53 1.76 1.25
CA LEU A 113 -4.66 2.63 0.46
C LEU A 113 -3.90 1.88 -0.64
N LEU A 114 -3.49 0.64 -0.39
CA LEU A 114 -2.89 -0.22 -1.42
C LEU A 114 -3.90 -0.58 -2.50
N MET A 115 -5.14 -0.91 -2.13
CA MET A 115 -6.21 -1.17 -3.10
C MET A 115 -6.53 0.08 -3.92
N GLU A 116 -6.59 1.27 -3.32
CA GLU A 116 -6.75 2.54 -4.04
C GLU A 116 -5.64 2.78 -5.08
N MET A 117 -4.41 2.38 -4.78
CA MET A 117 -3.30 2.46 -5.75
C MET A 117 -3.51 1.54 -6.94
N LEU A 118 -4.08 0.35 -6.73
CA LEU A 118 -4.33 -0.64 -7.77
C LEU A 118 -5.61 -0.39 -8.56
N GLU A 119 -6.57 0.34 -7.99
CA GLU A 119 -7.93 0.51 -8.52
C GLU A 119 -7.98 0.93 -10.01
N PRO A 120 -7.19 1.89 -10.51
CA PRO A 120 -7.23 2.26 -11.92
C PRO A 120 -6.90 1.11 -12.87
N PHE A 121 -6.03 0.21 -12.43
CA PHE A 121 -5.57 -0.94 -13.22
C PHE A 121 -6.51 -2.14 -13.09
N LEU A 122 -7.16 -2.29 -11.94
CA LEU A 122 -8.23 -3.25 -11.73
C LEU A 122 -9.45 -2.90 -12.58
N ALA A 123 -9.87 -1.63 -12.55
CA ALA A 123 -11.01 -1.13 -13.32
C ALA A 123 -10.79 -1.24 -14.84
N SER A 124 -9.57 -0.96 -15.31
CA SER A 124 -9.22 -1.10 -16.73
C SER A 124 -9.01 -2.55 -17.17
N GLY A 125 -8.89 -3.49 -16.23
CA GLY A 125 -8.55 -4.89 -16.52
C GLY A 125 -7.07 -5.14 -16.86
N THR A 126 -6.22 -4.11 -16.76
CA THR A 126 -4.76 -4.26 -16.93
C THR A 126 -4.14 -5.11 -15.82
N LEU A 127 -4.70 -5.02 -14.62
CA LEU A 127 -4.34 -5.86 -13.47
C LEU A 127 -5.51 -6.77 -13.09
N LYS A 128 -5.21 -8.04 -12.82
CA LYS A 128 -6.13 -8.97 -12.14
C LYS A 128 -5.44 -9.54 -10.90
N VAL A 129 -6.18 -9.58 -9.80
CA VAL A 129 -5.73 -10.22 -8.54
C VAL A 129 -6.55 -11.48 -8.33
N PHE A 130 -5.86 -12.57 -8.07
CA PHE A 130 -6.43 -13.87 -7.74
C PHE A 130 -6.04 -14.18 -6.30
N TYR A 131 -7.03 -14.39 -5.46
CA TYR A 131 -6.85 -14.77 -4.07
C TYR A 131 -6.98 -16.29 -3.94
N SER A 132 -6.09 -16.91 -3.15
CA SER A 132 -6.31 -18.30 -2.75
C SER A 132 -7.38 -18.31 -1.66
N SER A 133 -8.53 -18.80 -2.00
CA SER A 133 -9.63 -19.08 -1.06
C SER A 133 -9.35 -20.36 -0.26
#